data_a2bd39eb593c53ddcf621a44f9a50cae
#
_entry.id   a2bd39eb593c53ddcf621a44f9a50cae
#
_cell.length_a   1.000
_cell.length_b   1.000
_cell.length_c   1.000
_cell.angle_alpha   90.00
_cell.angle_beta   90.00
_cell.angle_gamma   90.00
#
_symmetry.space_group_name_H-M   'P 1'
#
loop_
_entity.id
_entity.type
_entity.pdbx_description
1 polymer ?
#
loop_
_entity_poly.entity_id
_entity_poly.type
_entity_poly.pdbx_seq_one_letter_code
_entity_poly.pdbx_strand_id
1 'polypeptide(L)' 'MNIKDAKYVKDLNDENILYVDATVDGTLLTIPTDLANRHYAEILRQVAAGIITIADAD' A
#
# COMPACT_ATOMS: atom_id res chain seq x y z
N MET A 1 -9.76 3.85 9.20
CA MET A 1 -9.07 2.67 8.59
C MET A 1 -7.72 2.53 9.27
N ASN A 2 -7.48 1.39 9.88
CA ASN A 2 -6.21 1.11 10.57
C ASN A 2 -5.29 0.36 9.61
N ILE A 3 -4.22 1.00 9.17
CA ILE A 3 -3.28 0.45 8.18
C ILE A 3 -1.91 0.30 8.84
N LYS A 4 -1.31 -0.87 8.68
CA LYS A 4 0.04 -1.15 9.20
C LYS A 4 0.78 -2.12 8.28
N ASP A 5 2.10 -2.17 8.48
CA ASP A 5 2.99 -3.07 7.74
C ASP A 5 2.89 -2.87 6.22
N ALA A 6 2.73 -1.61 5.79
CA ALA A 6 2.66 -1.29 4.37
C ALA A 6 4.02 -1.45 3.71
N LYS A 7 4.05 -2.12 2.56
CA LYS A 7 5.28 -2.38 1.81
C LYS A 7 4.98 -2.46 0.32
N TYR A 8 5.83 -1.84 -0.49
CA TYR A 8 5.73 -1.99 -1.94
C TYR A 8 6.11 -3.39 -2.37
N VAL A 9 5.38 -3.92 -3.34
CA VAL A 9 5.63 -5.25 -3.93
C VAL A 9 5.58 -5.11 -5.45
N LYS A 10 6.57 -5.66 -6.13
CA LYS A 10 6.61 -5.66 -7.59
C LYS A 10 5.72 -6.77 -8.15
N ASP A 11 5.06 -6.48 -9.28
CA ASP A 11 4.30 -7.50 -10.00
C ASP A 11 5.26 -8.56 -10.54
N LEU A 12 4.87 -9.83 -10.44
CA LEU A 12 5.71 -10.95 -10.88
C LEU A 12 5.95 -10.95 -12.38
N ASN A 13 5.03 -10.41 -13.16
CA ASN A 13 5.09 -10.42 -14.62
C ASN A 13 5.63 -9.11 -15.20
N ASP A 14 5.55 -8.00 -14.44
CA ASP A 14 5.99 -6.68 -14.89
C ASP A 14 6.49 -5.88 -13.69
N GLU A 15 7.82 -5.80 -13.56
CA GLU A 15 8.44 -5.10 -12.44
C GLU A 15 8.23 -3.57 -12.45
N ASN A 16 7.65 -3.03 -13.53
CA ASN A 16 7.24 -1.62 -13.56
C ASN A 16 5.90 -1.39 -12.88
N ILE A 17 5.18 -2.46 -12.53
CA ILE A 17 3.91 -2.37 -11.82
C ILE A 17 4.17 -2.67 -10.34
N LEU A 18 3.72 -1.77 -9.48
CA LEU A 18 3.85 -1.93 -8.04
C LEU A 18 2.47 -2.11 -7.41
N TYR A 19 2.46 -2.92 -6.37
CA TYR A 19 1.32 -3.02 -5.44
C TYR A 19 1.81 -2.61 -4.05
N VAL A 20 0.88 -2.39 -3.15
CA VAL A 20 1.18 -2.19 -1.73
C VAL A 20 0.53 -3.32 -0.95
N ASP A 21 1.34 -4.12 -0.28
CA ASP A 21 0.84 -5.08 0.71
C ASP A 21 0.71 -4.34 2.04
N ALA A 22 -0.44 -4.41 2.65
CA ALA A 22 -0.67 -3.78 3.94
C ALA A 22 -1.72 -4.55 4.72
N THR A 23 -1.62 -4.48 6.04
CA THR A 23 -2.67 -4.99 6.92
C THR A 23 -3.65 -3.87 7.18
N VAL A 24 -4.88 -4.05 6.71
CA VAL A 24 -5.96 -3.06 6.83
C VAL A 24 -7.04 -3.62 7.73
N ASP A 25 -7.25 -2.97 8.87
CA ASP A 25 -8.21 -3.40 9.88
C ASP A 25 -8.06 -4.89 10.26
N GLY A 26 -6.81 -5.35 10.35
CA GLY A 26 -6.48 -6.72 10.73
C GLY A 26 -6.46 -7.73 9.57
N THR A 27 -6.70 -7.29 8.34
CA THR A 27 -6.69 -8.17 7.17
C THR A 27 -5.56 -7.77 6.22
N LEU A 28 -4.73 -8.74 5.84
CA LEU A 28 -3.67 -8.50 4.86
C LEU A 28 -4.26 -8.35 3.46
N LEU A 29 -3.98 -7.24 2.81
CA LEU A 29 -4.46 -6.95 1.46
C LEU A 29 -3.30 -6.62 0.54
N THR A 30 -3.43 -6.99 -0.74
CA THR A 30 -2.56 -6.53 -1.81
C THR A 30 -3.33 -5.47 -2.59
N ILE A 31 -2.82 -4.24 -2.57
CA ILE A 31 -3.56 -3.06 -3.01
C ILE A 31 -2.89 -2.48 -4.25
N PRO A 32 -3.61 -2.34 -5.39
CA PRO A 32 -3.03 -1.72 -6.58
C PRO A 32 -2.74 -0.24 -6.34
N THR A 33 -1.68 0.26 -6.98
CA THR A 33 -1.27 1.66 -6.86
C THR A 33 -2.07 2.55 -7.82
N ASP A 34 -3.37 2.46 -7.74
CA ASP A 34 -4.32 3.22 -8.55
C ASP A 34 -5.02 4.24 -7.65
N LEU A 35 -4.93 5.51 -8.01
CA LEU A 35 -5.52 6.60 -7.23
C LEU A 35 -7.04 6.48 -7.10
N ALA A 36 -7.69 5.76 -8.01
CA ALA A 36 -9.12 5.47 -7.90
C ALA A 36 -9.44 4.40 -6.84
N ASN A 37 -8.44 3.65 -6.37
CA ASN A 37 -8.62 2.65 -5.32
C ASN A 37 -8.66 3.35 -3.96
N ARG A 38 -9.76 3.16 -3.22
CA ARG A 38 -9.93 3.86 -1.93
C ARG A 38 -8.90 3.45 -0.87
N HIS A 39 -8.46 2.21 -0.89
CA HIS A 39 -7.44 1.76 0.06
C HIS A 39 -6.10 2.45 -0.21
N TYR A 40 -5.71 2.53 -1.48
CA TYR A 40 -4.48 3.21 -1.85
C TYR A 40 -4.55 4.70 -1.54
N ALA A 41 -5.67 5.35 -1.84
CA ALA A 41 -5.86 6.77 -1.54
C ALA A 41 -5.76 7.03 -0.03
N GLU A 42 -6.33 6.16 0.79
CA GLU A 42 -6.23 6.29 2.25
C GLU A 42 -4.80 6.07 2.75
N ILE A 43 -4.07 5.09 2.15
CA ILE A 43 -2.66 4.87 2.48
C ILE A 43 -1.86 6.14 2.21
N LEU A 44 -2.03 6.75 1.03
CA LEU A 44 -1.31 7.98 0.70
C LEU A 44 -1.66 9.12 1.65
N ARG A 45 -2.92 9.24 2.03
CA ARG A 45 -3.36 10.25 2.99
C ARG A 45 -2.65 10.07 4.33
N GLN A 46 -2.56 8.84 4.82
CA GLN A 46 -1.90 8.56 6.11
C GLN A 46 -0.39 8.75 6.03
N VAL A 47 0.22 8.43 4.89
CA VAL A 47 1.65 8.72 4.68
C VAL A 47 1.89 10.23 4.72
N ALA A 48 1.08 11.01 4.03
CA ALA A 48 1.21 12.47 4.02
C ALA A 48 0.98 13.09 5.40
N ALA A 49 0.12 12.47 6.21
CA ALA A 49 -0.14 12.91 7.58
C ALA A 49 0.93 12.44 8.57
N GLY A 50 1.91 11.65 8.13
CA GLY A 50 2.96 11.13 9.02
C GLY A 50 2.51 10.01 9.94
N ILE A 51 1.36 9.38 9.66
CA ILE A 51 0.81 8.31 10.50
C ILE A 51 1.48 6.98 10.19
N ILE A 52 1.75 6.70 8.91
CA ILE A 52 2.39 5.46 8.46
C ILE A 52 3.46 5.76 7.42
N THR A 53 4.30 4.77 7.15
CA THR A 53 5.26 4.81 6.03
C THR A 53 5.07 3.55 5.21
N ILE A 54 5.50 3.59 3.94
CA ILE A 54 5.50 2.42 3.06
C ILE A 54 6.95 1.98 2.88
N ALA A 55 7.25 0.74 3.27
CA ALA A 55 8.59 0.19 3.10
C ALA A 55 8.88 -0.05 1.61
N ASP A 56 10.15 0.07 1.23
CA ASP A 56 10.57 -0.17 -0.15
C ASP A 56 10.38 -1.62 -0.55
N ALA A 57 10.18 -1.86 -1.83
CA ALA A 57 10.15 -3.20 -2.39
C ALA A 57 11.55 -3.85 -2.28
N ASP A 58 11.56 -5.15 -2.04
CA ASP A 58 12.80 -5.93 -1.99
C ASP A 58 13.44 -6.05 -3.38
#